data_ef8c15b0fec9dcbc2f29e5a1a43b830d
#
_entry.id   ef8c15b0fec9dcbc2f29e5a1a43b830d
#
_cell.length_a   1.000
_cell.length_b   1.000
_cell.length_c   1.000
_cell.angle_alpha   90.00
_cell.angle_beta   90.00
_cell.angle_gamma   90.00
#
_symmetry.space_group_name_H-M   'P 1'
#
loop_
_entity.id
_entity.type
_entity.pdbx_description
1 polymer ?
#
loop_
_entity_poly.entity_id
_entity_poly.type
_entity_poly.pdbx_seq_one_letter_code
_entity_poly.pdbx_strand_id
1 'polypeptide(L)'
;MIKTITLNKKDRYFLDGKFFIVKKGKLISRDILETGKIITNENCLKEGELIGNFFEFLPKNNLMVPEVDIEVEALEDETILEEFKFSSSDILKNIYLEKIISQLIKKSMIKFFYQLYDTKGYIMAILKLYADNNGKILKSEINYENFNISRSQFYLIYSNLKKEKFIFEKEAVVYLDLSKINDYLEKSCA
;
A
#
# COMPACT_ATOMS: atom_id res chain seq x y z
N MET A 1 -3.70 -28.33 7.67
CA MET A 1 -5.16 -28.34 7.42
C MET A 1 -5.49 -26.97 6.80
N ILE A 2 -6.20 -26.94 5.68
CA ILE A 2 -6.62 -25.69 5.03
C ILE A 2 -7.87 -25.21 5.79
N LYS A 3 -7.88 -23.95 6.23
CA LYS A 3 -9.02 -23.39 6.95
C LYS A 3 -10.09 -22.96 5.95
N THR A 4 -11.32 -23.40 6.16
CA THR A 4 -12.50 -22.97 5.41
C THR A 4 -13.43 -22.21 6.34
N ILE A 5 -14.00 -21.11 5.88
CA ILE A 5 -14.88 -20.23 6.63
C ILE A 5 -16.16 -20.07 5.83
N THR A 6 -17.30 -20.25 6.49
CA THR A 6 -18.60 -19.97 5.90
C THR A 6 -19.22 -18.76 6.60
N LEU A 7 -19.67 -17.80 5.82
CA LEU A 7 -20.27 -16.55 6.28
C LEU A 7 -21.70 -16.43 5.73
N ASN A 8 -22.62 -15.99 6.58
CA ASN A 8 -23.94 -15.59 6.14
C ASN A 8 -23.95 -14.10 5.74
N LYS A 9 -24.97 -13.69 5.04
CA LYS A 9 -25.13 -12.29 4.61
C LYS A 9 -24.97 -11.32 5.78
N LYS A 10 -24.11 -10.32 5.62
CA LYS A 10 -23.70 -9.31 6.61
C LYS A 10 -22.73 -9.81 7.70
N ASP A 11 -22.40 -11.10 7.73
CA ASP A 11 -21.33 -11.56 8.61
C ASP A 11 -20.00 -10.92 8.19
N ARG A 12 -19.17 -10.58 9.18
CA ARG A 12 -17.86 -9.98 8.99
C ARG A 12 -16.78 -10.91 9.52
N TYR A 13 -15.65 -10.87 8.87
CA TYR A 13 -14.49 -11.67 9.24
C TYR A 13 -13.20 -10.90 8.99
N PHE A 14 -12.28 -10.92 9.96
CA PHE A 14 -10.93 -10.40 9.84
C PHE A 14 -9.98 -11.47 9.30
N LEU A 15 -9.15 -11.12 8.33
CA LEU A 15 -8.28 -12.09 7.65
C LEU A 15 -7.03 -12.44 8.45
N ASP A 16 -6.67 -11.69 9.50
CA ASP A 16 -5.51 -11.91 10.39
C ASP A 16 -4.21 -12.14 9.59
N GLY A 17 -3.91 -11.31 8.61
CA GLY A 17 -2.73 -11.43 7.76
C GLY A 17 -2.73 -12.62 6.79
N LYS A 18 -3.82 -13.36 6.68
CA LYS A 18 -3.93 -14.54 5.81
C LYS A 18 -4.54 -14.19 4.47
N PHE A 19 -4.22 -15.03 3.49
CA PHE A 19 -4.85 -14.97 2.17
C PHE A 19 -5.98 -15.99 2.06
N PHE A 20 -7.04 -15.59 1.40
CA PHE A 20 -8.18 -16.44 1.13
C PHE A 20 -8.58 -16.34 -0.35
N ILE A 21 -9.16 -17.43 -0.87
CA ILE A 21 -9.85 -17.46 -2.14
C ILE A 21 -11.35 -17.56 -1.89
N VAL A 22 -12.14 -16.79 -2.61
CA VAL A 22 -13.60 -16.89 -2.59
C VAL A 22 -14.01 -18.15 -3.35
N LYS A 23 -14.56 -19.14 -2.65
CA LYS A 23 -15.03 -20.40 -3.28
C LYS A 23 -16.48 -20.35 -3.69
N LYS A 24 -17.29 -19.54 -2.99
CA LYS A 24 -18.72 -19.37 -3.26
C LYS A 24 -19.18 -18.01 -2.74
N GLY A 25 -20.12 -17.37 -3.43
CA GLY A 25 -20.77 -16.15 -2.99
C GLY A 25 -20.01 -14.88 -3.38
N LYS A 26 -20.38 -13.78 -2.72
CA LYS A 26 -19.82 -12.45 -2.93
C LYS A 26 -19.54 -11.74 -1.61
N LEU A 27 -18.49 -10.94 -1.60
CA LEU A 27 -18.14 -10.12 -0.44
C LEU A 27 -17.53 -8.77 -0.86
N ILE A 28 -17.55 -7.84 0.07
CA ILE A 28 -16.77 -6.60 0.00
C ILE A 28 -15.64 -6.68 1.01
N SER A 29 -14.53 -6.00 0.72
CA SER A 29 -13.42 -5.86 1.64
C SER A 29 -13.26 -4.43 2.11
N ARG A 30 -12.75 -4.29 3.34
CA ARG A 30 -12.38 -3.03 3.95
C ARG A 30 -10.95 -3.13 4.45
N ASP A 31 -10.14 -2.17 4.09
CA ASP A 31 -8.78 -2.03 4.60
C ASP A 31 -8.85 -1.09 5.82
N ILE A 32 -8.43 -1.59 6.97
CA ILE A 32 -8.40 -0.84 8.22
C ILE A 32 -6.96 -0.47 8.50
N LEU A 33 -6.67 0.84 8.45
CA LEU A 33 -5.34 1.37 8.69
C LEU A 33 -5.05 1.47 10.20
N GLU A 34 -3.77 1.52 10.59
CA GLU A 34 -3.30 1.74 11.96
C GLU A 34 -3.97 2.95 12.64
N THR A 35 -4.31 3.98 11.85
CA THR A 35 -5.04 5.17 12.32
C THR A 35 -6.51 4.92 12.65
N GLY A 36 -7.00 3.69 12.47
CA GLY A 36 -8.42 3.34 12.56
C GLY A 36 -9.26 3.80 11.36
N LYS A 37 -8.64 4.41 10.35
CA LYS A 37 -9.35 4.81 9.13
C LYS A 37 -9.70 3.59 8.30
N ILE A 38 -10.95 3.55 7.82
CA ILE A 38 -11.47 2.45 7.02
C ILE A 38 -11.58 2.88 5.57
N ILE A 39 -11.01 2.08 4.67
CA ILE A 39 -11.12 2.24 3.23
C ILE A 39 -11.93 1.07 2.69
N THR A 40 -13.13 1.34 2.22
CA THR A 40 -13.96 0.30 1.58
C THR A 40 -13.53 0.15 0.12
N ASN A 41 -13.21 -1.08 -0.28
CA ASN A 41 -12.92 -1.38 -1.67
C ASN A 41 -14.24 -1.43 -2.46
N GLU A 42 -14.33 -0.62 -3.51
CA GLU A 42 -15.55 -0.49 -4.33
C GLU A 42 -15.90 -1.77 -5.11
N ASN A 43 -14.90 -2.62 -5.35
CA ASN A 43 -15.08 -3.84 -6.11
C ASN A 43 -15.61 -4.98 -5.22
N CYS A 44 -16.75 -5.51 -5.60
CA CYS A 44 -17.26 -6.74 -5.01
C CYS A 44 -16.39 -7.94 -5.46
N LEU A 45 -15.85 -8.65 -4.48
CA LEU A 45 -15.08 -9.88 -4.72
C LEU A 45 -16.02 -11.06 -4.94
N LYS A 46 -15.70 -11.87 -5.95
CA LYS A 46 -16.51 -13.00 -6.45
C LYS A 46 -15.74 -14.31 -6.39
N GLU A 47 -16.44 -15.38 -6.69
CA GLU A 47 -15.83 -16.71 -6.80
C GLU A 47 -14.59 -16.73 -7.71
N GLY A 48 -13.53 -17.36 -7.24
CA GLY A 48 -12.21 -17.45 -7.86
C GLY A 48 -11.27 -16.28 -7.53
N GLU A 49 -11.74 -15.19 -6.92
CA GLU A 49 -10.90 -14.05 -6.58
C GLU A 49 -10.19 -14.25 -5.25
N LEU A 50 -8.98 -13.70 -5.19
CA LEU A 50 -8.07 -13.79 -4.05
C LEU A 50 -8.17 -12.52 -3.20
N ILE A 51 -8.13 -12.68 -1.88
CA ILE A 51 -8.11 -11.58 -0.93
C ILE A 51 -7.03 -11.79 0.13
N GLY A 52 -6.37 -10.71 0.54
CA GLY A 52 -5.31 -10.69 1.54
C GLY A 52 -4.48 -9.43 1.47
N ASN A 53 -3.54 -9.26 2.38
CA ASN A 53 -2.62 -8.12 2.38
C ASN A 53 -1.49 -8.32 1.37
N PHE A 54 -1.71 -7.87 0.14
CA PHE A 54 -0.72 -7.99 -0.95
C PHE A 54 0.52 -7.11 -0.74
N PHE A 55 0.51 -6.16 0.19
CA PHE A 55 1.69 -5.36 0.53
C PHE A 55 2.83 -6.20 1.14
N GLU A 56 2.52 -7.36 1.70
CA GLU A 56 3.52 -8.29 2.23
C GLU A 56 4.48 -8.84 1.16
N PHE A 57 4.10 -8.79 -0.12
CA PHE A 57 4.96 -9.21 -1.24
C PHE A 57 5.94 -8.13 -1.70
N LEU A 58 5.85 -6.91 -1.17
CA LEU A 58 6.83 -5.89 -1.50
C LEU A 58 8.18 -6.21 -0.87
N PRO A 59 9.28 -6.01 -1.64
CA PRO A 59 10.61 -6.07 -1.03
C PRO A 59 10.66 -5.07 0.13
N LYS A 60 10.99 -5.56 1.32
CA LYS A 60 11.06 -4.77 2.56
C LYS A 60 12.22 -3.75 2.59
N ASN A 61 12.73 -3.38 1.43
CA ASN A 61 13.83 -2.43 1.27
C ASN A 61 13.33 -1.01 1.55
N ASN A 62 13.43 -0.56 2.81
CA ASN A 62 13.17 0.82 3.28
C ASN A 62 11.75 1.37 3.03
N LEU A 63 10.78 0.55 2.63
CA LEU A 63 9.40 0.94 2.54
C LEU A 63 8.73 0.74 3.90
N MET A 64 8.21 1.80 4.49
CA MET A 64 7.15 1.66 5.50
C MET A 64 5.94 1.08 4.77
N VAL A 65 5.76 -0.22 4.90
CA VAL A 65 4.53 -0.87 4.46
C VAL A 65 3.51 -0.57 5.53
N PRO A 66 2.39 0.11 5.22
CA PRO A 66 1.36 0.36 6.22
C PRO A 66 0.87 -0.98 6.77
N GLU A 67 0.76 -1.08 8.09
CA GLU A 67 0.02 -2.19 8.68
C GLU A 67 -1.45 -2.01 8.32
N VAL A 68 -2.00 -3.00 7.65
CA VAL A 68 -3.37 -2.99 7.15
C VAL A 68 -4.04 -4.27 7.61
N ASP A 69 -5.05 -4.13 8.45
CA ASP A 69 -5.99 -5.20 8.71
C ASP A 69 -7.07 -5.23 7.63
N ILE A 70 -7.42 -6.42 7.18
CA ILE A 70 -8.47 -6.58 6.17
C ILE A 70 -9.67 -7.25 6.80
N GLU A 71 -10.80 -6.53 6.78
CA GLU A 71 -12.11 -7.05 7.12
C GLU A 71 -12.90 -7.35 5.84
N VAL A 72 -13.59 -8.48 5.81
CA VAL A 72 -14.53 -8.82 4.74
C VAL A 72 -15.95 -8.87 5.29
N GLU A 73 -16.93 -8.51 4.47
CA GLU A 73 -18.34 -8.64 4.76
C GLU A 73 -19.04 -9.42 3.65
N ALA A 74 -19.73 -10.51 4.01
CA ALA A 74 -20.48 -11.30 3.04
C ALA A 74 -21.73 -10.57 2.56
N LEU A 75 -21.93 -10.56 1.25
CA LEU A 75 -23.11 -9.97 0.60
C LEU A 75 -24.24 -10.99 0.36
N GLU A 76 -23.91 -12.28 0.44
CA GLU A 76 -24.81 -13.40 0.18
C GLU A 76 -24.65 -14.44 1.31
N ASP A 77 -25.72 -15.21 1.57
CA ASP A 77 -25.66 -16.32 2.50
C ASP A 77 -24.78 -17.45 1.96
N GLU A 78 -24.23 -18.26 2.86
CA GLU A 78 -23.33 -19.36 2.52
C GLU A 78 -22.12 -18.92 1.67
N THR A 79 -21.61 -17.71 1.89
CA THR A 79 -20.35 -17.27 1.28
C THR A 79 -19.19 -18.06 1.89
N ILE A 80 -18.38 -18.71 1.03
CA ILE A 80 -17.30 -19.61 1.46
C ILE A 80 -15.95 -19.02 1.09
N LEU A 81 -15.10 -18.90 2.10
CA LEU A 81 -13.68 -18.53 1.98
C LEU A 81 -12.81 -19.74 2.31
N GLU A 82 -11.80 -20.00 1.49
CA GLU A 82 -10.79 -21.04 1.74
C GLU A 82 -9.41 -20.38 1.88
N GLU A 83 -8.72 -20.70 2.98
CA GLU A 83 -7.36 -20.19 3.23
C GLU A 83 -6.42 -20.61 2.09
N PHE A 84 -5.74 -19.63 1.53
CA PHE A 84 -4.77 -19.82 0.46
C PHE A 84 -3.36 -19.57 0.98
N LYS A 85 -2.48 -20.57 0.85
CA LYS A 85 -1.08 -20.45 1.24
C LYS A 85 -0.24 -20.19 0.00
N PHE A 86 0.33 -18.99 -0.06
CA PHE A 86 1.34 -18.72 -1.07
C PHE A 86 2.63 -19.50 -0.76
N SER A 87 3.09 -20.24 -1.74
CA SER A 87 4.48 -20.63 -1.77
C SER A 87 5.26 -19.47 -2.39
N SER A 88 6.07 -18.79 -1.59
CA SER A 88 6.96 -17.73 -2.09
C SER A 88 7.85 -18.19 -3.24
N SER A 89 8.15 -19.49 -3.31
CA SER A 89 8.92 -20.10 -4.40
C SER A 89 8.21 -20.09 -5.74
N ASP A 90 6.89 -20.07 -5.80
CA ASP A 90 6.14 -20.17 -7.06
C ASP A 90 5.96 -18.80 -7.72
N ILE A 91 5.87 -17.74 -6.94
CA ILE A 91 5.79 -16.36 -7.44
C ILE A 91 7.15 -15.86 -7.91
N LEU A 92 8.22 -16.19 -7.18
CA LEU A 92 9.58 -15.74 -7.48
C LEU A 92 10.23 -16.43 -8.66
N LYS A 93 9.70 -17.57 -9.13
CA LYS A 93 10.21 -18.26 -10.33
C LYS A 93 9.94 -17.52 -11.64
N ASN A 94 9.00 -16.57 -11.65
CA ASN A 94 8.69 -15.77 -12.83
C ASN A 94 9.01 -14.29 -12.59
N ILE A 95 10.20 -13.89 -13.05
CA ILE A 95 10.72 -12.51 -12.89
C ILE A 95 9.78 -11.42 -13.47
N TYR A 96 8.99 -11.76 -14.48
CA TYR A 96 8.02 -10.83 -15.07
C TYR A 96 6.78 -10.68 -14.20
N LEU A 97 6.32 -11.77 -13.60
CA LEU A 97 5.19 -11.76 -12.69
C LEU A 97 5.51 -10.96 -11.42
N GLU A 98 6.70 -11.16 -10.86
CA GLU A 98 7.21 -10.36 -9.74
C GLU A 98 7.21 -8.86 -10.06
N LYS A 99 7.73 -8.48 -11.24
CA LYS A 99 7.75 -7.07 -11.67
C LYS A 99 6.34 -6.51 -11.82
N ILE A 100 5.40 -7.25 -12.41
CA ILE A 100 4.01 -6.82 -12.58
C ILE A 100 3.34 -6.64 -11.22
N ILE A 101 3.47 -7.62 -10.33
CA ILE A 101 2.91 -7.56 -8.98
C ILE A 101 3.50 -6.38 -8.21
N SER A 102 4.82 -6.19 -8.23
CA SER A 102 5.49 -5.07 -7.58
C SER A 102 4.98 -3.72 -8.09
N GLN A 103 4.76 -3.58 -9.39
CA GLN A 103 4.21 -2.34 -9.97
C GLN A 103 2.75 -2.10 -9.55
N LEU A 104 1.92 -3.13 -9.55
CA LEU A 104 0.52 -3.03 -9.10
C LEU A 104 0.43 -2.65 -7.63
N ILE A 105 1.26 -3.26 -6.79
CA ILE A 105 1.31 -2.96 -5.36
C ILE A 105 1.80 -1.52 -5.13
N LYS A 106 2.87 -1.07 -5.82
CA LYS A 106 3.33 0.32 -5.73
C LYS A 106 2.23 1.32 -6.08
N LYS A 107 1.46 1.06 -7.14
CA LYS A 107 0.30 1.91 -7.50
C LYS A 107 -0.77 1.93 -6.41
N SER A 108 -1.04 0.80 -5.79
CA SER A 108 -1.98 0.71 -4.67
C SER A 108 -1.48 1.49 -3.45
N MET A 109 -0.18 1.37 -3.10
CA MET A 109 0.43 2.12 -2.00
C MET A 109 0.28 3.64 -2.14
N ILE A 110 0.38 4.19 -3.34
CA ILE A 110 0.17 5.63 -3.57
C ILE A 110 -1.23 6.07 -3.11
N LYS A 111 -2.26 5.25 -3.36
CA LYS A 111 -3.62 5.52 -2.89
C LYS A 111 -3.72 5.48 -1.36
N PHE A 112 -3.05 4.52 -0.72
CA PHE A 112 -2.99 4.42 0.73
C PHE A 112 -2.30 5.63 1.36
N PHE A 113 -1.15 6.03 0.85
CA PHE A 113 -0.43 7.20 1.35
C PHE A 113 -1.27 8.48 1.28
N TYR A 114 -2.07 8.65 0.22
CA TYR A 114 -2.99 9.78 0.11
C TYR A 114 -4.07 9.78 1.20
N GLN A 115 -4.47 8.61 1.67
CA GLN A 115 -5.46 8.47 2.75
C GLN A 115 -4.84 8.54 4.15
N LEU A 116 -3.61 8.07 4.29
CA LEU A 116 -2.93 7.89 5.58
C LEU A 116 -2.30 9.19 6.08
N TYR A 117 -1.66 9.95 5.18
CA TYR A 117 -0.86 11.12 5.54
C TYR A 117 -1.53 12.44 5.16
N ASP A 118 -1.09 13.54 5.79
CA ASP A 118 -1.32 14.87 5.27
C ASP A 118 -0.59 15.04 3.92
N THR A 119 -0.88 16.12 3.20
CA THR A 119 -0.30 16.33 1.85
C THR A 119 1.24 16.36 1.86
N LYS A 120 1.85 16.84 2.94
CA LYS A 120 3.31 16.88 3.10
C LYS A 120 3.89 15.49 3.33
N GLY A 121 3.30 14.73 4.24
CA GLY A 121 3.65 13.34 4.51
C GLY A 121 3.43 12.44 3.27
N TYR A 122 2.32 12.65 2.57
CA TYR A 122 2.04 11.97 1.30
C TYR A 122 3.15 12.15 0.26
N ILE A 123 3.61 13.40 0.04
CA ILE A 123 4.72 13.67 -0.89
C ILE A 123 6.00 12.99 -0.41
N MET A 124 6.32 13.08 0.88
CA MET A 124 7.50 12.42 1.44
C MET A 124 7.46 10.90 1.30
N ALA A 125 6.30 10.28 1.54
CA ALA A 125 6.10 8.84 1.37
C ALA A 125 6.31 8.39 -0.08
N ILE A 126 5.80 9.16 -1.06
CA ILE A 126 6.03 8.88 -2.48
C ILE A 126 7.50 9.08 -2.87
N LEU A 127 8.13 10.16 -2.44
CA LEU A 127 9.56 10.37 -2.70
C LEU A 127 10.39 9.20 -2.14
N LYS A 128 10.07 8.73 -0.92
CA LYS A 128 10.72 7.56 -0.34
C LYS A 128 10.47 6.27 -1.14
N LEU A 129 9.27 6.10 -1.72
CA LEU A 129 8.93 4.96 -2.57
C LEU A 129 9.77 4.90 -3.86
N TYR A 130 10.15 6.08 -4.41
CA TYR A 130 10.98 6.17 -5.61
C TYR A 130 12.49 6.21 -5.32
N ALA A 131 12.89 6.47 -4.08
CA ALA A 131 14.29 6.52 -3.69
C ALA A 131 14.94 5.13 -3.67
N ASP A 132 16.25 5.10 -3.92
CA ASP A 132 17.06 3.92 -3.64
C ASP A 132 17.24 3.71 -2.13
N ASN A 133 17.94 2.61 -1.75
CA ASN A 133 18.19 2.26 -0.34
C ASN A 133 18.99 3.33 0.43
N ASN A 134 19.65 4.25 -0.27
CA ASN A 134 20.41 5.35 0.29
C ASN A 134 19.65 6.67 0.29
N GLY A 135 18.36 6.65 -0.05
CA GLY A 135 17.51 7.84 -0.14
C GLY A 135 17.80 8.74 -1.33
N LYS A 136 18.32 8.20 -2.45
CA LYS A 136 18.64 8.97 -3.65
C LYS A 136 17.59 8.79 -4.73
N ILE A 137 17.24 9.89 -5.41
CA ILE A 137 16.31 9.89 -6.54
C ILE A 137 16.92 10.79 -7.64
N LEU A 138 16.85 10.36 -8.89
CA LEU A 138 17.18 11.26 -10.00
C LEU A 138 16.11 12.34 -10.16
N LYS A 139 16.51 13.60 -10.33
CA LYS A 139 15.55 14.71 -10.55
C LYS A 139 14.61 14.46 -11.73
N SER A 140 15.10 13.79 -12.77
CA SER A 140 14.30 13.42 -13.96
C SER A 140 13.17 12.45 -13.64
N GLU A 141 13.23 11.73 -12.53
CA GLU A 141 12.20 10.78 -12.08
C GLU A 141 11.12 11.47 -11.23
N ILE A 142 11.39 12.70 -10.77
CA ILE A 142 10.44 13.47 -9.95
C ILE A 142 9.58 14.34 -10.88
N ASN A 143 8.44 13.76 -11.31
CA ASN A 143 7.41 14.49 -12.03
C ASN A 143 6.21 14.74 -11.10
N TYR A 144 5.74 16.02 -10.99
CA TYR A 144 4.58 16.39 -10.18
C TYR A 144 3.32 15.59 -10.53
N GLU A 145 3.17 15.15 -11.78
CA GLU A 145 2.04 14.35 -12.26
C GLU A 145 1.92 13.00 -11.53
N ASN A 146 3.01 12.48 -11.00
CA ASN A 146 3.02 11.23 -10.25
C ASN A 146 2.38 11.35 -8.86
N PHE A 147 2.08 12.58 -8.42
CA PHE A 147 1.62 12.86 -7.05
C PHE A 147 0.11 13.16 -6.95
N ASN A 148 -0.65 13.13 -8.06
CA ASN A 148 -2.10 13.42 -8.07
C ASN A 148 -2.51 14.71 -7.34
N ILE A 149 -1.66 15.72 -7.34
CA ILE A 149 -1.90 17.04 -6.77
C ILE A 149 -1.60 18.12 -7.82
N SER A 150 -2.06 19.34 -7.58
CA SER A 150 -1.78 20.42 -8.52
C SER A 150 -0.27 20.74 -8.57
N ARG A 151 0.19 21.19 -9.73
CA ARG A 151 1.58 21.59 -9.94
C ARG A 151 2.06 22.63 -8.91
N SER A 152 1.24 23.65 -8.66
CA SER A 152 1.57 24.71 -7.69
C SER A 152 1.69 24.16 -6.27
N GLN A 153 0.79 23.29 -5.87
CA GLN A 153 0.81 22.66 -4.55
C GLN A 153 2.05 21.76 -4.38
N PHE A 154 2.38 20.97 -5.40
CA PHE A 154 3.59 20.15 -5.38
C PHE A 154 4.85 21.01 -5.16
N TYR A 155 5.07 22.03 -5.98
CA TYR A 155 6.28 22.84 -5.88
C TYR A 155 6.36 23.68 -4.60
N LEU A 156 5.22 24.11 -4.06
CA LEU A 156 5.17 24.78 -2.75
C LEU A 156 5.68 23.84 -1.63
N ILE A 157 5.13 22.63 -1.57
CA ILE A 157 5.52 21.66 -0.55
C ILE A 157 6.96 21.18 -0.77
N TYR A 158 7.34 20.89 -2.00
CA TYR A 158 8.69 20.47 -2.34
C TYR A 158 9.74 21.54 -1.95
N SER A 159 9.43 22.83 -2.15
CA SER A 159 10.27 23.93 -1.67
C SER A 159 10.38 23.97 -0.14
N ASN A 160 9.27 23.72 0.56
CA ASN A 160 9.27 23.66 2.03
C ASN A 160 10.09 22.46 2.54
N LEU A 161 10.00 21.30 1.91
CA LEU A 161 10.82 20.14 2.26
C LEU A 161 12.32 20.43 2.15
N LYS A 162 12.75 21.22 1.15
CA LYS A 162 14.14 21.71 1.04
C LYS A 162 14.51 22.67 2.16
N LYS A 163 13.68 23.66 2.45
CA LYS A 163 13.92 24.66 3.52
C LYS A 163 14.02 23.96 4.89
N GLU A 164 13.18 23.00 5.13
CA GLU A 164 13.14 22.23 6.36
C GLU A 164 14.18 21.09 6.40
N LYS A 165 15.00 20.93 5.36
CA LYS A 165 16.06 19.93 5.27
C LYS A 165 15.57 18.48 5.37
N PHE A 166 14.39 18.18 4.87
CA PHE A 166 13.95 16.80 4.62
C PHE A 166 14.56 16.24 3.34
N ILE A 167 14.82 17.13 2.39
CA ILE A 167 15.48 16.80 1.13
C ILE A 167 16.55 17.85 0.81
N PHE A 168 17.60 17.44 0.09
CA PHE A 168 18.57 18.36 -0.50
C PHE A 168 18.94 17.90 -1.90
N GLU A 169 19.33 18.86 -2.73
CA GLU A 169 19.67 18.60 -4.13
C GLU A 169 21.16 18.84 -4.35
N LYS A 170 21.79 17.89 -5.01
CA LYS A 170 23.16 18.05 -5.50
C LYS A 170 23.21 17.55 -6.94
N GLU A 171 23.56 18.44 -7.87
CA GLU A 171 23.58 18.16 -9.31
C GLU A 171 22.21 17.67 -9.82
N ALA A 172 22.16 16.49 -10.45
CA ALA A 172 20.94 15.86 -10.96
C ALA A 172 20.25 14.91 -9.96
N VAL A 173 20.70 14.89 -8.68
CA VAL A 173 20.21 13.95 -7.66
C VAL A 173 19.56 14.70 -6.50
N VAL A 174 18.46 14.15 -6.02
CA VAL A 174 17.78 14.54 -4.79
C VAL A 174 18.10 13.49 -3.73
N TYR A 175 18.48 13.95 -2.56
CA TYR A 175 18.79 13.12 -1.40
C TYR A 175 17.73 13.35 -0.34
N LEU A 176 17.23 12.27 0.21
CA LEU A 176 16.25 12.26 1.30
C LEU A 176 16.96 12.07 2.65
N ASP A 177 16.60 12.86 3.65
CA ASP A 177 16.90 12.54 5.05
C ASP A 177 15.90 11.48 5.53
N LEU A 178 16.25 10.21 5.33
CA LEU A 178 15.37 9.08 5.62
C LEU A 178 14.96 9.02 7.09
N SER A 179 15.88 9.33 8.03
CA SER A 179 15.58 9.33 9.45
C SER A 179 14.50 10.36 9.77
N LYS A 180 14.72 11.59 9.34
CA LYS A 180 13.81 12.69 9.59
C LYS A 180 12.44 12.50 8.92
N ILE A 181 12.42 11.91 7.73
CA ILE A 181 11.19 11.57 7.03
C ILE A 181 10.42 10.49 7.80
N ASN A 182 11.09 9.44 8.26
CA ASN A 182 10.46 8.38 9.04
C ASN A 182 9.83 8.93 10.31
N ASP A 183 10.57 9.74 11.07
CA ASP A 183 10.09 10.38 12.31
C ASP A 183 8.83 11.25 12.05
N TYR A 184 8.76 11.90 10.88
CA TYR A 184 7.60 12.70 10.52
C TYR A 184 6.40 11.81 10.18
N LEU A 185 6.62 10.77 9.36
CA LEU A 185 5.56 9.86 8.92
C LEU A 185 4.96 9.09 10.10
N GLU A 186 5.79 8.61 11.04
CA GLU A 186 5.33 7.96 12.27
C GLU A 186 4.44 8.87 13.11
N LYS A 187 4.83 10.13 13.31
CA LYS A 187 4.04 11.10 14.07
C LYS A 187 2.76 11.54 13.36
N SER A 188 2.71 11.44 12.04
CA SER A 188 1.53 11.83 11.24
C SER A 188 0.48 10.72 11.20
N CYS A 189 0.83 9.50 11.60
CA CYS A 189 -0.09 8.36 11.73
C CYS A 189 -0.73 8.26 13.13
N ALA A 190 -0.26 9.03 14.11
CA ALA A 190 -0.75 9.03 15.51
C ALA A 190 -1.91 10.10 15.71
#